data_64206e44380e1d67e58d892378ab7e73
#
_entry.id   64206e44380e1d67e58d892378ab7e73
#
_cell.length_a   1.000
_cell.length_b   1.000
_cell.length_c   1.000
_cell.angle_alpha   90.00
_cell.angle_beta   90.00
_cell.angle_gamma   90.00
#
_symmetry.space_group_name_H-M   'P 1'
#
loop_
_entity.id
_entity.type
_entity.pdbx_description
1 polymer ?
#
loop_
_entity_poly.entity_id
_entity_poly.type
_entity_poly.pdbx_seq_one_letter_code
_entity_poly.pdbx_strand_id
1 'polypeptide(L)'
;MLVKSAPRHRKLAIWGALPPYLGGKRRLCPTIFREIDRVVPRAQWGRLAFVDAFLGGGSVSLYAKAQGFRVTACDIAERAIVVGEALIANSRVKLTREDVLKLARDDGHPPGPVETRYCPSTFTREQARLLDRALAQAQESPDPAKAALHRLLAIRVALLAHPMSQVRKGTIHRLETGEYESITESCLYHYVDGLRLTRPKKLWELAQQINAGVFQGEGRVLKRSVLEALPEIEATVAYFDPPYPGVMSYEKEYAVLDQILEGAKKPTSPFTAKDGASMIDSLLERARHIPVWVLSLGNAVVNVEELEAKMARFGRKTKALEIAYQHLPAVATEEKKRTNKEFLVIGWDEEVIAK
;
A
#
# COMPACT_ATOMS: atom_id res chain seq x y z
N MET A 1 -0.08 5.51 -35.16
CA MET A 1 1.15 5.56 -34.36
C MET A 1 1.02 4.54 -33.23
N LEU A 2 1.69 3.40 -33.35
CA LEU A 2 1.60 2.29 -32.38
C LEU A 2 2.21 2.72 -31.06
N VAL A 3 1.39 2.89 -30.01
CA VAL A 3 1.87 3.08 -28.66
C VAL A 3 2.57 1.79 -28.22
N LYS A 4 3.88 1.81 -28.23
CA LYS A 4 4.71 0.70 -27.75
C LYS A 4 4.28 0.36 -26.33
N SER A 5 3.72 -0.84 -26.14
CA SER A 5 3.44 -1.38 -24.80
C SER A 5 4.72 -1.31 -23.97
N ALA A 6 4.63 -0.74 -22.77
CA ALA A 6 5.77 -0.73 -21.86
C ALA A 6 6.30 -2.17 -21.69
N PRO A 7 7.62 -2.39 -21.83
CA PRO A 7 8.17 -3.73 -21.83
C PRO A 7 7.82 -4.47 -20.52
N ARG A 8 7.50 -5.75 -20.62
CA ARG A 8 7.13 -6.64 -19.48
C ARG A 8 8.10 -6.53 -18.30
N HIS A 9 9.39 -6.33 -18.56
CA HIS A 9 10.44 -6.18 -17.54
C HIS A 9 10.30 -4.92 -16.68
N ARG A 10 9.81 -3.80 -17.21
CA ARG A 10 9.62 -2.56 -16.45
C ARG A 10 8.48 -2.68 -15.44
N LYS A 11 7.43 -3.45 -15.76
CA LYS A 11 6.29 -3.69 -14.87
C LYS A 11 6.66 -4.52 -13.63
N LEU A 12 7.63 -5.43 -13.73
CA LEU A 12 8.11 -6.20 -12.59
C LEU A 12 9.01 -5.37 -11.66
N ALA A 13 9.80 -4.43 -12.21
CA ALA A 13 10.70 -3.59 -11.43
C ALA A 13 9.96 -2.66 -10.46
N ILE A 14 8.81 -2.09 -10.85
CA ILE A 14 8.04 -1.18 -9.99
C ILE A 14 7.50 -1.85 -8.72
N TRP A 15 7.22 -3.17 -8.78
CA TRP A 15 6.73 -3.90 -7.61
C TRP A 15 7.75 -3.99 -6.47
N GLY A 16 9.03 -3.96 -6.83
CA GLY A 16 10.13 -3.91 -5.88
C GLY A 16 10.15 -2.62 -5.05
N ALA A 17 9.57 -1.52 -5.54
CA ALA A 17 9.54 -0.25 -4.83
C ALA A 17 8.57 -0.24 -3.64
N LEU A 18 7.47 -1.00 -3.74
CA LEU A 18 6.43 -1.00 -2.73
C LEU A 18 6.83 -1.77 -1.47
N PRO A 19 6.41 -1.31 -0.30
CA PRO A 19 6.56 -2.09 0.92
C PRO A 19 5.73 -3.38 0.84
N PRO A 20 6.12 -4.45 1.53
CA PRO A 20 5.22 -5.56 1.77
C PRO A 20 4.00 -5.05 2.55
N TYR A 21 2.80 -5.39 2.08
CA TYR A 21 1.55 -4.88 2.65
C TYR A 21 0.48 -5.96 2.66
N LEU A 22 -0.22 -6.12 3.79
CA LEU A 22 -1.33 -7.06 3.93
C LEU A 22 -2.47 -6.64 3.01
N GLY A 23 -3.06 -7.57 2.28
CA GLY A 23 -4.14 -7.27 1.33
C GLY A 23 -3.70 -6.62 0.02
N GLY A 24 -2.39 -6.45 -0.23
CA GLY A 24 -1.88 -5.78 -1.44
C GLY A 24 -2.31 -6.47 -2.74
N LYS A 25 -2.82 -5.70 -3.70
CA LYS A 25 -3.44 -6.18 -4.95
C LYS A 25 -2.46 -6.35 -6.13
N ARG A 26 -1.13 -6.46 -5.89
CA ARG A 26 -0.12 -6.56 -6.96
C ARG A 26 -0.45 -7.62 -8.01
N ARG A 27 -0.89 -8.80 -7.56
CA ARG A 27 -1.24 -9.93 -8.43
C ARG A 27 -2.55 -9.69 -9.20
N LEU A 28 -3.44 -8.90 -8.65
CA LEU A 28 -4.75 -8.59 -9.24
C LEU A 28 -4.71 -7.41 -10.22
N CYS A 29 -3.73 -6.51 -10.12
CA CYS A 29 -3.62 -5.35 -11.01
C CYS A 29 -3.77 -5.67 -12.50
N PRO A 30 -3.14 -6.71 -13.07
CA PRO A 30 -3.33 -7.04 -14.49
C PRO A 30 -4.79 -7.39 -14.83
N THR A 31 -5.50 -8.05 -13.94
CA THR A 31 -6.92 -8.38 -14.11
C THR A 31 -7.81 -7.15 -13.95
N ILE A 32 -7.61 -6.37 -12.91
CA ILE A 32 -8.32 -5.10 -12.67
C ILE A 32 -8.25 -4.21 -13.91
N PHE A 33 -7.06 -3.96 -14.42
CA PHE A 33 -6.86 -3.06 -15.56
C PHE A 33 -7.28 -3.64 -16.90
N ARG A 34 -7.31 -4.96 -17.05
CA ARG A 34 -7.92 -5.61 -18.21
C ARG A 34 -9.44 -5.40 -18.23
N GLU A 35 -10.11 -5.45 -17.10
CA GLU A 35 -11.54 -5.19 -17.02
C GLU A 35 -11.85 -3.70 -17.22
N ILE A 36 -11.03 -2.80 -16.72
CA ILE A 36 -11.14 -1.36 -17.03
C ILE A 36 -11.00 -1.11 -18.54
N ASP A 37 -10.07 -1.79 -19.21
CA ASP A 37 -9.84 -1.64 -20.67
C ASP A 37 -11.07 -2.05 -21.52
N ARG A 38 -11.92 -2.93 -21.00
CA ARG A 38 -13.18 -3.32 -21.66
C ARG A 38 -14.26 -2.24 -21.63
N VAL A 39 -14.19 -1.37 -20.64
CA VAL A 39 -15.16 -0.28 -20.42
C VAL A 39 -14.58 1.03 -20.94
N VAL A 40 -13.34 1.30 -20.63
CA VAL A 40 -12.61 2.51 -21.02
C VAL A 40 -11.37 2.11 -21.81
N PRO A 41 -11.36 2.31 -23.15
CA PRO A 41 -10.26 1.89 -24.01
C PRO A 41 -8.89 2.43 -23.54
N ARG A 42 -7.90 1.54 -23.49
CA ARG A 42 -6.55 1.86 -23.01
C ARG A 42 -5.90 3.05 -23.72
N ALA A 43 -6.24 3.26 -24.99
CA ALA A 43 -5.72 4.39 -25.77
C ALA A 43 -6.10 5.76 -25.17
N GLN A 44 -7.12 5.82 -24.34
CA GLN A 44 -7.60 7.05 -23.69
C GLN A 44 -6.95 7.31 -22.33
N TRP A 45 -6.35 6.30 -21.66
CA TRP A 45 -5.92 6.38 -20.27
C TRP A 45 -4.98 7.53 -19.95
N GLY A 46 -4.12 7.92 -20.90
CA GLY A 46 -3.20 9.05 -20.72
C GLY A 46 -3.88 10.43 -20.53
N ARG A 47 -5.17 10.52 -20.82
CA ARG A 47 -5.97 11.74 -20.66
C ARG A 47 -6.92 11.68 -19.46
N LEU A 48 -7.09 10.49 -18.89
CA LEU A 48 -8.11 10.23 -17.90
C LEU A 48 -7.55 10.27 -16.48
N ALA A 49 -8.42 10.66 -15.56
CA ALA A 49 -8.12 10.65 -14.14
C ALA A 49 -8.64 9.35 -13.48
N PHE A 50 -7.81 8.83 -12.59
CA PHE A 50 -8.06 7.62 -11.79
C PHE A 50 -7.99 7.99 -10.32
N VAL A 51 -8.99 7.65 -9.52
CA VAL A 51 -8.93 7.77 -8.07
C VAL A 51 -8.79 6.39 -7.43
N ASP A 52 -7.79 6.23 -6.57
CA ASP A 52 -7.63 5.11 -5.65
C ASP A 52 -8.12 5.58 -4.27
N ALA A 53 -9.29 5.10 -3.89
CA ALA A 53 -9.98 5.54 -2.70
C ALA A 53 -9.35 5.03 -1.39
N PHE A 54 -8.55 3.96 -1.48
CA PHE A 54 -7.89 3.31 -0.34
C PHE A 54 -6.47 2.89 -0.74
N LEU A 55 -5.55 3.84 -0.73
CA LEU A 55 -4.19 3.68 -1.24
C LEU A 55 -3.45 2.47 -0.65
N GLY A 56 -3.54 2.26 0.68
CA GLY A 56 -2.89 1.17 1.38
C GLY A 56 -1.41 1.03 1.03
N GLY A 57 -1.02 -0.13 0.48
CA GLY A 57 0.35 -0.39 0.03
C GLY A 57 0.70 0.19 -1.35
N GLY A 58 -0.18 0.95 -2.01
CA GLY A 58 0.07 1.69 -3.25
C GLY A 58 0.10 0.86 -4.53
N SER A 59 -0.29 -0.41 -4.51
CA SER A 59 -0.12 -1.29 -5.68
C SER A 59 -0.99 -0.87 -6.87
N VAL A 60 -2.25 -0.54 -6.64
CA VAL A 60 -3.19 -0.16 -7.71
C VAL A 60 -2.85 1.23 -8.24
N SER A 61 -2.62 2.20 -7.36
CA SER A 61 -2.18 3.55 -7.73
C SER A 61 -0.90 3.57 -8.56
N LEU A 62 0.14 2.82 -8.12
CA LEU A 62 1.41 2.76 -8.85
C LEU A 62 1.24 2.11 -10.22
N TYR A 63 0.39 1.08 -10.31
CA TYR A 63 0.08 0.45 -11.58
C TYR A 63 -0.73 1.38 -12.50
N ALA A 64 -1.73 2.10 -11.97
CA ALA A 64 -2.50 3.10 -12.72
C ALA A 64 -1.58 4.18 -13.31
N LYS A 65 -0.67 4.73 -12.50
CA LYS A 65 0.35 5.68 -12.97
C LYS A 65 1.23 5.08 -14.08
N ALA A 66 1.65 3.82 -13.93
CA ALA A 66 2.44 3.12 -14.96
C ALA A 66 1.64 2.82 -16.25
N GLN A 67 0.31 2.79 -16.19
CA GLN A 67 -0.56 2.68 -17.37
C GLN A 67 -0.83 4.06 -18.04
N GLY A 68 -0.43 5.16 -17.40
CA GLY A 68 -0.55 6.51 -17.93
C GLY A 68 -1.68 7.36 -17.34
N PHE A 69 -2.49 6.84 -16.44
CA PHE A 69 -3.53 7.62 -15.78
C PHE A 69 -2.93 8.77 -14.95
N ARG A 70 -3.67 9.87 -14.84
CA ARG A 70 -3.47 10.87 -13.79
C ARG A 70 -4.09 10.33 -12.50
N VAL A 71 -3.29 10.10 -11.46
CA VAL A 71 -3.73 9.37 -10.27
C VAL A 71 -3.97 10.31 -9.09
N THR A 72 -5.14 10.23 -8.49
CA THR A 72 -5.41 10.76 -7.15
C THR A 72 -5.54 9.58 -6.19
N ALA A 73 -4.73 9.54 -5.15
CA ALA A 73 -4.77 8.49 -4.14
C ALA A 73 -5.20 9.07 -2.79
N CYS A 74 -6.10 8.38 -2.08
CA CYS A 74 -6.60 8.79 -0.78
C CYS A 74 -6.27 7.74 0.28
N ASP A 75 -5.89 8.17 1.46
CA ASP A 75 -5.80 7.32 2.65
C ASP A 75 -5.81 8.18 3.92
N ILE A 76 -6.11 7.57 5.07
CA ILE A 76 -5.99 8.20 6.39
C ILE A 76 -4.71 7.80 7.12
N ALA A 77 -4.09 6.68 6.71
CA ALA A 77 -2.92 6.11 7.37
C ALA A 77 -1.63 6.74 6.84
N GLU A 78 -0.80 7.27 7.74
CA GLU A 78 0.46 7.91 7.38
C GLU A 78 1.40 7.00 6.58
N ARG A 79 1.47 5.72 6.95
CA ARG A 79 2.25 4.72 6.20
C ARG A 79 1.85 4.62 4.73
N ALA A 80 0.56 4.79 4.42
CA ALA A 80 0.07 4.80 3.04
C ALA A 80 0.38 6.13 2.36
N ILE A 81 0.20 7.25 3.06
CA ILE A 81 0.54 8.58 2.55
C ILE A 81 2.01 8.67 2.15
N VAL A 82 2.92 8.16 2.99
CA VAL A 82 4.36 8.10 2.67
C VAL A 82 4.61 7.32 1.37
N VAL A 83 3.94 6.20 1.15
CA VAL A 83 4.04 5.43 -0.12
C VAL A 83 3.55 6.28 -1.29
N GLY A 84 2.42 6.95 -1.11
CA GLY A 84 1.83 7.81 -2.13
C GLY A 84 2.72 8.99 -2.51
N GLU A 85 3.21 9.73 -1.53
CA GLU A 85 4.12 10.87 -1.75
C GLU A 85 5.43 10.44 -2.41
N ALA A 86 6.01 9.34 -1.95
CA ALA A 86 7.28 8.83 -2.47
C ALA A 86 7.18 8.29 -3.92
N LEU A 87 6.06 7.66 -4.30
CA LEU A 87 5.96 6.90 -5.55
C LEU A 87 4.86 7.40 -6.50
N ILE A 88 3.76 7.95 -5.99
CA ILE A 88 2.63 8.39 -6.82
C ILE A 88 2.80 9.87 -7.18
N ALA A 89 2.93 10.75 -6.18
CA ALA A 89 3.13 12.18 -6.41
C ALA A 89 4.54 12.49 -6.96
N ASN A 90 5.54 11.76 -6.50
CA ASN A 90 6.92 11.91 -6.98
C ASN A 90 7.13 11.28 -8.36
N SER A 91 7.67 12.04 -9.29
CA SER A 91 7.96 11.58 -10.67
C SER A 91 9.44 11.67 -11.05
N ARG A 92 10.31 12.26 -10.20
CA ARG A 92 11.70 12.57 -10.58
C ARG A 92 12.73 12.35 -9.49
N VAL A 93 12.41 12.71 -8.24
CA VAL A 93 13.38 12.69 -7.13
C VAL A 93 13.69 11.25 -6.75
N LYS A 94 14.97 10.95 -6.56
CA LYS A 94 15.46 9.59 -6.22
C LYS A 94 16.42 9.65 -5.03
N LEU A 95 16.52 8.55 -4.30
CA LEU A 95 17.58 8.37 -3.31
C LEU A 95 18.92 8.22 -4.02
N THR A 96 19.92 8.91 -3.52
CA THR A 96 21.30 8.83 -4.00
C THR A 96 22.10 7.84 -3.16
N ARG A 97 23.28 7.48 -3.64
CA ARG A 97 24.22 6.65 -2.86
C ARG A 97 24.70 7.38 -1.61
N GLU A 98 24.83 8.71 -1.68
CA GLU A 98 25.22 9.55 -0.54
C GLU A 98 24.15 9.55 0.54
N ASP A 99 22.85 9.67 0.18
CA ASP A 99 21.74 9.54 1.13
C ASP A 99 21.86 8.24 1.93
N VAL A 100 22.09 7.12 1.24
CA VAL A 100 22.21 5.80 1.87
C VAL A 100 23.46 5.68 2.74
N LEU A 101 24.59 6.24 2.31
CA LEU A 101 25.84 6.21 3.09
C LEU A 101 25.72 7.02 4.37
N LYS A 102 25.02 8.16 4.35
CA LYS A 102 24.71 8.95 5.56
C LYS A 102 23.91 8.13 6.56
N LEU A 103 22.91 7.35 6.10
CA LEU A 103 22.10 6.48 6.96
C LEU A 103 22.91 5.35 7.60
N ALA A 104 23.90 4.83 6.89
CA ALA A 104 24.70 3.68 7.31
C ALA A 104 25.86 4.04 8.25
N ARG A 105 26.23 5.35 8.35
CA ARG A 105 27.30 5.80 9.25
C ARG A 105 26.80 5.83 10.68
N ASP A 106 27.61 5.29 11.59
CA ASP A 106 27.43 5.55 13.01
C ASP A 106 28.19 6.86 13.32
N ASP A 107 27.43 7.88 13.64
CA ASP A 107 27.93 9.25 13.90
C ASP A 107 27.95 9.60 15.39
N GLY A 108 27.72 8.60 16.25
CA GLY A 108 27.77 8.76 17.70
C GLY A 108 26.62 9.58 18.28
N HIS A 109 25.56 9.85 17.52
CA HIS A 109 24.39 10.55 18.05
C HIS A 109 23.74 9.79 19.24
N PRO A 110 23.14 10.51 20.18
CA PRO A 110 22.39 9.89 21.26
C PRO A 110 21.23 9.05 20.71
N PRO A 111 20.74 8.06 21.49
CA PRO A 111 19.61 7.23 21.09
C PRO A 111 18.40 8.08 20.70
N GLY A 112 17.85 7.81 19.51
CA GLY A 112 16.62 8.43 19.04
C GLY A 112 15.34 7.76 19.60
N PRO A 113 14.16 8.24 19.20
CA PRO A 113 12.88 7.72 19.70
C PRO A 113 12.65 6.24 19.41
N VAL A 114 13.10 5.74 18.24
CA VAL A 114 12.96 4.34 17.89
C VAL A 114 13.90 3.46 18.71
N GLU A 115 15.17 3.84 18.86
CA GLU A 115 16.11 3.11 19.69
C GLU A 115 15.62 3.07 21.14
N THR A 116 15.22 4.21 21.69
CA THR A 116 14.78 4.30 23.09
C THR A 116 13.54 3.46 23.40
N ARG A 117 12.58 3.42 22.46
CA ARG A 117 11.27 2.78 22.72
C ARG A 117 11.20 1.32 22.29
N TYR A 118 11.94 0.94 21.25
CA TYR A 118 11.74 -0.34 20.57
C TYR A 118 12.98 -1.25 20.53
N CYS A 119 14.13 -0.79 21.02
CA CYS A 119 15.33 -1.61 21.16
C CYS A 119 15.43 -2.12 22.63
N PRO A 120 15.76 -3.41 22.85
CA PRO A 120 15.93 -4.47 21.87
C PRO A 120 14.63 -5.22 21.56
N SER A 121 13.49 -4.83 22.14
CA SER A 121 12.25 -5.61 22.12
C SER A 121 11.70 -5.88 20.71
N THR A 122 11.88 -4.92 19.79
CA THR A 122 11.33 -4.99 18.42
C THR A 122 12.44 -4.97 17.38
N PHE A 123 13.41 -4.09 17.54
CA PHE A 123 14.52 -3.91 16.61
C PHE A 123 15.87 -4.12 17.31
N THR A 124 16.88 -4.55 16.53
CA THR A 124 18.27 -4.44 17.00
C THR A 124 18.66 -2.97 17.12
N ARG A 125 19.73 -2.68 17.87
CA ARG A 125 20.24 -1.31 18.02
C ARG A 125 20.56 -0.67 16.67
N GLU A 126 21.22 -1.40 15.79
CA GLU A 126 21.59 -0.93 14.45
C GLU A 126 20.37 -0.63 13.58
N GLN A 127 19.34 -1.48 13.65
CA GLN A 127 18.09 -1.23 12.94
C GLN A 127 17.37 -0.01 13.49
N ALA A 128 17.26 0.11 14.81
CA ALA A 128 16.60 1.24 15.46
C ALA A 128 17.30 2.58 15.14
N ARG A 129 18.63 2.63 15.25
CA ARG A 129 19.42 3.80 14.85
C ARG A 129 19.29 4.15 13.38
N LEU A 130 19.25 3.14 12.50
CA LEU A 130 18.99 3.37 11.07
C LEU A 130 17.63 4.01 10.84
N LEU A 131 16.60 3.55 11.53
CA LEU A 131 15.24 4.12 11.43
C LEU A 131 15.23 5.56 11.97
N ASP A 132 15.86 5.82 13.12
CA ASP A 132 15.97 7.17 13.70
C ASP A 132 16.67 8.13 12.71
N ARG A 133 17.80 7.72 12.11
CA ARG A 133 18.52 8.53 11.12
C ARG A 133 17.71 8.77 9.85
N ALA A 134 16.99 7.76 9.36
CA ALA A 134 16.15 7.93 8.18
C ALA A 134 15.00 8.91 8.41
N LEU A 135 14.41 8.89 9.60
CA LEU A 135 13.38 9.84 10.00
C LEU A 135 13.93 11.26 10.21
N ALA A 136 15.12 11.38 10.82
CA ALA A 136 15.80 12.67 10.97
C ALA A 136 16.13 13.29 9.60
N GLN A 137 16.72 12.51 8.67
CA GLN A 137 16.99 12.99 7.32
C GLN A 137 15.71 13.39 6.55
N ALA A 138 14.59 12.71 6.82
CA ALA A 138 13.31 13.12 6.25
C ALA A 138 12.83 14.47 6.80
N GLN A 139 13.02 14.72 8.09
CA GLN A 139 12.65 16.00 8.73
C GLN A 139 13.54 17.15 8.27
N GLU A 140 14.82 16.89 8.06
CA GLU A 140 15.81 17.87 7.61
C GLU A 140 15.74 18.17 6.11
N SER A 141 15.08 17.30 5.33
CA SER A 141 15.03 17.44 3.87
C SER A 141 14.15 18.62 3.46
N PRO A 142 14.65 19.59 2.71
CA PRO A 142 13.85 20.68 2.15
C PRO A 142 12.95 20.22 0.97
N ASP A 143 13.23 19.05 0.40
CA ASP A 143 12.47 18.48 -0.72
C ASP A 143 11.46 17.45 -0.15
N PRO A 144 10.14 17.72 -0.23
CA PRO A 144 9.12 16.81 0.29
C PRO A 144 9.17 15.40 -0.32
N ALA A 145 9.51 15.30 -1.62
CA ALA A 145 9.62 14.00 -2.26
C ALA A 145 10.83 13.20 -1.75
N LYS A 146 11.94 13.87 -1.46
CA LYS A 146 13.11 13.26 -0.84
C LYS A 146 12.78 12.83 0.59
N ALA A 147 12.10 13.67 1.37
CA ALA A 147 11.61 13.34 2.71
C ALA A 147 10.74 12.08 2.70
N ALA A 148 9.77 12.00 1.78
CA ALA A 148 8.92 10.83 1.63
C ALA A 148 9.70 9.57 1.25
N LEU A 149 10.75 9.68 0.42
CA LEU A 149 11.62 8.55 0.07
C LEU A 149 12.43 8.02 1.26
N HIS A 150 12.96 8.90 2.13
CA HIS A 150 13.63 8.48 3.37
C HIS A 150 12.65 7.76 4.30
N ARG A 151 11.45 8.29 4.48
CA ARG A 151 10.39 7.64 5.27
C ARG A 151 9.96 6.31 4.67
N LEU A 152 9.85 6.20 3.34
CA LEU A 152 9.55 4.93 2.68
C LEU A 152 10.67 3.90 2.87
N LEU A 153 11.93 4.33 2.85
CA LEU A 153 13.06 3.46 3.14
C LEU A 153 12.99 2.93 4.58
N ALA A 154 12.66 3.79 5.57
CA ALA A 154 12.44 3.39 6.95
C ALA A 154 11.28 2.38 7.07
N ILE A 155 10.12 2.63 6.45
CA ILE A 155 8.99 1.69 6.41
C ILE A 155 9.43 0.32 5.87
N ARG A 156 10.18 0.31 4.77
CA ARG A 156 10.61 -0.95 4.16
C ARG A 156 11.60 -1.71 5.02
N VAL A 157 12.54 -1.03 5.65
CA VAL A 157 13.48 -1.64 6.61
C VAL A 157 12.70 -2.25 7.78
N ALA A 158 11.80 -1.47 8.40
CA ALA A 158 10.99 -1.95 9.53
C ALA A 158 10.17 -3.20 9.17
N LEU A 159 9.48 -3.20 8.02
CA LEU A 159 8.64 -4.32 7.60
C LEU A 159 9.44 -5.55 7.17
N LEU A 160 10.60 -5.37 6.55
CA LEU A 160 11.45 -6.49 6.10
C LEU A 160 12.21 -7.15 7.26
N ALA A 161 12.41 -6.43 8.36
CA ALA A 161 13.05 -6.97 9.57
C ALA A 161 12.15 -7.96 10.34
N HIS A 162 10.88 -8.12 9.96
CA HIS A 162 9.92 -8.93 10.68
C HIS A 162 9.22 -9.96 9.80
N PRO A 163 8.89 -11.16 10.35
CA PRO A 163 8.11 -12.17 9.67
C PRO A 163 6.76 -11.60 9.21
N MET A 164 6.34 -11.99 8.00
CA MET A 164 5.06 -11.54 7.40
C MET A 164 4.88 -10.02 7.38
N SER A 165 5.97 -9.25 7.52
CA SER A 165 5.94 -7.79 7.58
C SER A 165 5.08 -7.22 8.71
N GLN A 166 4.97 -7.94 9.80
CA GLN A 166 4.30 -7.52 11.02
C GLN A 166 5.32 -7.05 12.04
N VAL A 167 5.40 -5.74 12.28
CA VAL A 167 6.34 -5.17 13.25
C VAL A 167 5.87 -5.47 14.66
N ARG A 168 6.46 -6.48 15.28
CA ARG A 168 6.13 -6.99 16.62
C ARG A 168 7.40 -7.20 17.44
N LYS A 169 7.25 -7.71 18.66
CA LYS A 169 8.37 -8.18 19.48
C LYS A 169 9.26 -9.13 18.67
N GLY A 170 10.53 -8.79 18.57
CA GLY A 170 11.50 -9.47 17.74
C GLY A 170 12.04 -10.76 18.35
N THR A 171 12.89 -11.46 17.58
CA THR A 171 13.53 -12.72 17.99
C THR A 171 14.41 -12.53 19.22
N ILE A 172 15.13 -11.40 19.35
CA ILE A 172 15.94 -11.11 20.53
C ILE A 172 15.10 -11.08 21.80
N HIS A 173 13.98 -10.35 21.78
CA HIS A 173 13.10 -10.27 22.94
C HIS A 173 12.62 -11.65 23.38
N ARG A 174 12.26 -12.52 22.44
CA ARG A 174 11.81 -13.89 22.73
C ARG A 174 12.91 -14.75 23.31
N LEU A 175 14.17 -14.56 22.87
CA LEU A 175 15.33 -15.25 23.44
C LEU A 175 15.58 -14.78 24.87
N GLU A 176 15.48 -13.49 25.14
CA GLU A 176 15.70 -12.89 26.48
C GLU A 176 14.59 -13.26 27.47
N THR A 177 13.35 -13.42 26.99
CA THR A 177 12.19 -13.76 27.83
C THR A 177 11.93 -15.27 27.96
N GLY A 178 12.74 -16.11 27.32
CA GLY A 178 12.58 -17.57 27.37
C GLY A 178 11.43 -18.12 26.52
N GLU A 179 10.90 -17.32 25.58
CA GLU A 179 9.80 -17.71 24.67
C GLU A 179 10.33 -18.58 23.51
N TYR A 180 11.19 -19.57 23.78
CA TYR A 180 11.92 -20.34 22.74
C TYR A 180 11.00 -21.10 21.78
N GLU A 181 9.90 -21.66 22.26
CA GLU A 181 8.93 -22.39 21.44
C GLU A 181 8.24 -21.50 20.39
N SER A 182 8.22 -20.20 20.63
CA SER A 182 7.66 -19.23 19.70
C SER A 182 8.62 -18.82 18.57
N ILE A 183 9.90 -19.27 18.62
CA ILE A 183 10.95 -18.94 17.67
C ILE A 183 10.97 -19.97 16.55
N THR A 184 10.33 -19.64 15.43
CA THR A 184 10.31 -20.48 14.23
C THR A 184 11.53 -20.22 13.34
N GLU A 185 11.80 -21.12 12.38
CA GLU A 185 12.81 -20.91 11.33
C GLU A 185 12.58 -19.56 10.59
N SER A 186 11.33 -19.20 10.35
CA SER A 186 10.96 -17.92 9.75
C SER A 186 11.41 -16.75 10.62
N CYS A 187 11.28 -16.82 11.94
CA CYS A 187 11.76 -15.79 12.86
C CYS A 187 13.29 -15.63 12.77
N LEU A 188 14.03 -16.74 12.75
CA LEU A 188 15.50 -16.75 12.63
C LEU A 188 15.95 -16.21 11.28
N TYR A 189 15.30 -16.63 10.20
CA TYR A 189 15.58 -16.13 8.85
C TYR A 189 15.43 -14.60 8.78
N HIS A 190 14.29 -14.08 9.20
CA HIS A 190 14.04 -12.63 9.19
C HIS A 190 14.97 -11.85 10.13
N TYR A 191 15.35 -12.43 11.26
CA TYR A 191 16.34 -11.84 12.15
C TYR A 191 17.69 -11.69 11.46
N VAL A 192 18.21 -12.80 10.87
CA VAL A 192 19.51 -12.81 10.18
C VAL A 192 19.51 -11.91 8.94
N ASP A 193 18.44 -11.97 8.12
CA ASP A 193 18.32 -11.10 6.95
C ASP A 193 18.13 -9.63 7.36
N GLY A 194 17.40 -9.40 8.45
CA GLY A 194 17.22 -8.08 9.06
C GLY A 194 18.53 -7.42 9.48
N LEU A 195 19.48 -8.17 10.01
CA LEU A 195 20.83 -7.67 10.33
C LEU A 195 21.59 -7.18 9.08
N ARG A 196 21.30 -7.75 7.93
CA ARG A 196 21.92 -7.34 6.66
C ARG A 196 21.34 -6.03 6.12
N LEU A 197 20.10 -5.69 6.49
CA LEU A 197 19.41 -4.48 6.01
C LEU A 197 20.14 -3.19 6.40
N THR A 198 20.92 -3.20 7.49
CA THR A 198 21.69 -2.04 7.96
C THR A 198 23.01 -1.85 7.20
N ARG A 199 23.44 -2.84 6.41
CA ARG A 199 24.69 -2.76 5.65
C ARG A 199 24.54 -1.82 4.45
N PRO A 200 25.54 -0.96 4.14
CA PRO A 200 25.45 0.02 3.07
C PRO A 200 25.07 -0.57 1.70
N LYS A 201 25.64 -1.73 1.36
CA LYS A 201 25.32 -2.43 0.09
C LYS A 201 23.85 -2.82 0.03
N LYS A 202 23.31 -3.42 1.10
CA LYS A 202 21.93 -3.88 1.14
C LYS A 202 20.92 -2.73 1.16
N LEU A 203 21.24 -1.66 1.91
CA LEU A 203 20.45 -0.43 1.89
C LEU A 203 20.42 0.21 0.51
N TRP A 204 21.56 0.21 -0.19
CA TRP A 204 21.61 0.72 -1.55
C TRP A 204 20.76 -0.11 -2.52
N GLU A 205 20.82 -1.44 -2.44
CA GLU A 205 19.93 -2.32 -3.20
C GLU A 205 18.46 -2.00 -2.95
N LEU A 206 18.09 -1.76 -1.68
CA LEU A 206 16.73 -1.40 -1.29
C LEU A 206 16.34 -0.01 -1.84
N ALA A 207 17.24 0.97 -1.77
CA ALA A 207 17.04 2.30 -2.35
C ALA A 207 16.86 2.24 -3.88
N GLN A 208 17.65 1.41 -4.57
CA GLN A 208 17.49 1.20 -6.00
C GLN A 208 16.13 0.59 -6.37
N GLN A 209 15.64 -0.35 -5.56
CA GLN A 209 14.29 -0.89 -5.73
C GLN A 209 13.23 0.19 -5.56
N ILE A 210 13.33 1.04 -4.53
CA ILE A 210 12.43 2.19 -4.33
C ILE A 210 12.50 3.13 -5.54
N ASN A 211 13.70 3.48 -5.97
CA ASN A 211 13.94 4.36 -7.12
C ASN A 211 13.34 3.82 -8.43
N ALA A 212 13.20 2.51 -8.58
CA ALA A 212 12.53 1.91 -9.74
C ALA A 212 11.03 2.21 -9.80
N GLY A 213 10.41 2.54 -8.67
CA GLY A 213 9.02 3.02 -8.59
C GLY A 213 8.85 4.51 -8.88
N VAL A 214 9.94 5.27 -8.99
CA VAL A 214 9.91 6.70 -9.33
C VAL A 214 10.11 6.87 -10.84
N PHE A 215 9.06 7.27 -11.53
CA PHE A 215 9.04 7.48 -12.97
C PHE A 215 8.04 8.58 -13.37
N GLN A 216 8.17 9.10 -14.58
CA GLN A 216 7.28 10.14 -15.10
C GLN A 216 5.82 9.70 -15.09
N GLY A 217 4.95 10.58 -14.64
CA GLY A 217 3.51 10.41 -14.54
C GLY A 217 2.93 11.42 -13.55
N GLU A 218 1.66 11.73 -13.71
CA GLU A 218 0.95 12.66 -12.84
C GLU A 218 0.29 11.93 -11.69
N GLY A 219 0.48 12.44 -10.48
CA GLY A 219 -0.18 11.89 -9.30
C GLY A 219 -0.21 12.86 -8.14
N ARG A 220 -1.23 12.75 -7.32
CA ARG A 220 -1.36 13.47 -6.05
C ARG A 220 -1.89 12.55 -4.96
N VAL A 221 -1.64 12.91 -3.71
CA VAL A 221 -2.05 12.14 -2.54
C VAL A 221 -2.81 13.03 -1.58
N LEU A 222 -3.91 12.52 -1.05
CA LEU A 222 -4.77 13.21 -0.11
C LEU A 222 -4.82 12.42 1.21
N LYS A 223 -4.34 13.03 2.29
CA LYS A 223 -4.47 12.51 3.65
C LYS A 223 -5.82 12.90 4.22
N ARG A 224 -6.88 12.28 3.72
CA ARG A 224 -8.27 12.57 4.12
C ARG A 224 -9.09 11.29 4.11
N SER A 225 -10.17 11.29 4.88
CA SER A 225 -11.21 10.26 4.74
C SER A 225 -11.74 10.27 3.31
N VAL A 226 -11.84 9.09 2.72
CA VAL A 226 -12.38 8.93 1.36
C VAL A 226 -13.80 9.48 1.23
N LEU A 227 -14.61 9.34 2.28
CA LEU A 227 -16.00 9.86 2.31
C LEU A 227 -16.07 11.39 2.26
N GLU A 228 -15.02 12.07 2.72
CA GLU A 228 -14.90 13.53 2.63
C GLU A 228 -14.28 13.96 1.30
N ALA A 229 -13.30 13.21 0.81
CA ALA A 229 -12.53 13.58 -0.36
C ALA A 229 -13.25 13.31 -1.69
N LEU A 230 -13.98 12.19 -1.81
CA LEU A 230 -14.59 11.75 -3.07
C LEU A 230 -15.47 12.80 -3.75
N PRO A 231 -16.37 13.55 -3.05
CA PRO A 231 -17.22 14.52 -3.70
C PRO A 231 -16.47 15.66 -4.42
N GLU A 232 -15.21 15.88 -4.05
CA GLU A 232 -14.35 16.95 -4.60
C GLU A 232 -13.36 16.44 -5.67
N ILE A 233 -13.37 15.12 -5.96
CA ILE A 233 -12.39 14.51 -6.87
C ILE A 233 -13.02 14.27 -8.23
N GLU A 234 -12.56 15.00 -9.23
CA GLU A 234 -12.87 14.73 -10.62
C GLU A 234 -12.05 13.54 -11.13
N ALA A 235 -12.74 12.44 -11.47
CA ALA A 235 -12.12 11.25 -12.02
C ALA A 235 -13.04 10.55 -13.03
N THR A 236 -12.44 9.76 -13.93
CA THR A 236 -13.19 8.87 -14.84
C THR A 236 -13.35 7.49 -14.24
N VAL A 237 -12.36 7.01 -13.50
CA VAL A 237 -12.36 5.69 -12.87
C VAL A 237 -12.11 5.84 -11.38
N ALA A 238 -12.96 5.25 -10.55
CA ALA A 238 -12.76 5.10 -9.12
C ALA A 238 -12.51 3.64 -8.76
N TYR A 239 -11.43 3.38 -8.04
CA TYR A 239 -11.10 2.08 -7.48
C TYR A 239 -11.33 2.08 -5.98
N PHE A 240 -12.05 1.07 -5.50
CA PHE A 240 -12.44 0.89 -4.10
C PHE A 240 -11.94 -0.46 -3.60
N ASP A 241 -11.08 -0.42 -2.59
CA ASP A 241 -10.59 -1.59 -1.85
C ASP A 241 -10.67 -1.29 -0.34
N PRO A 242 -11.90 -1.13 0.20
CA PRO A 242 -12.06 -0.78 1.59
C PRO A 242 -11.53 -1.89 2.51
N PRO A 243 -11.05 -1.55 3.71
CA PRO A 243 -10.69 -2.55 4.71
C PRO A 243 -11.86 -3.50 4.97
N TYR A 244 -11.57 -4.79 5.07
CA TYR A 244 -12.62 -5.81 5.23
C TYR A 244 -13.22 -5.78 6.64
N PRO A 245 -14.55 -5.57 6.77
CA PRO A 245 -15.21 -5.55 8.06
C PRO A 245 -14.99 -6.86 8.84
N GLY A 246 -14.63 -6.74 10.12
CA GLY A 246 -14.54 -7.87 11.04
C GLY A 246 -13.41 -8.87 10.80
N VAL A 247 -12.57 -8.68 9.78
CA VAL A 247 -11.53 -9.65 9.41
C VAL A 247 -10.20 -9.36 10.10
N MET A 248 -9.68 -8.15 10.01
CA MET A 248 -8.42 -7.75 10.62
C MET A 248 -8.35 -6.24 10.79
N SER A 249 -7.90 -5.77 11.95
CA SER A 249 -7.64 -4.34 12.14
C SER A 249 -6.24 -4.01 11.66
N TYR A 250 -6.15 -3.34 10.53
CA TYR A 250 -4.88 -2.81 9.99
C TYR A 250 -4.17 -1.88 10.98
N GLU A 251 -4.93 -1.13 11.76
CA GLU A 251 -4.41 -0.23 12.79
C GLU A 251 -3.69 -1.00 13.91
N LYS A 252 -4.16 -2.20 14.26
CA LYS A 252 -3.48 -3.06 15.22
C LYS A 252 -2.23 -3.70 14.62
N GLU A 253 -2.32 -4.18 13.40
CA GLU A 253 -1.21 -4.85 12.72
C GLU A 253 -0.04 -3.89 12.41
N TYR A 254 -0.33 -2.63 12.14
CA TYR A 254 0.68 -1.61 11.84
C TYR A 254 0.90 -0.61 12.97
N ALA A 255 0.36 -0.85 14.17
CA ALA A 255 0.40 0.10 15.28
C ALA A 255 1.80 0.60 15.62
N VAL A 256 2.79 -0.29 15.65
CA VAL A 256 4.20 0.08 15.93
C VAL A 256 4.76 0.95 14.80
N LEU A 257 4.48 0.58 13.55
CA LEU A 257 4.94 1.37 12.40
C LEU A 257 4.32 2.77 12.37
N ASP A 258 3.01 2.86 12.61
CA ASP A 258 2.31 4.15 12.68
C ASP A 258 2.84 5.02 13.83
N GLN A 259 3.15 4.43 14.99
CA GLN A 259 3.77 5.16 16.11
C GLN A 259 5.18 5.67 15.78
N ILE A 260 5.97 4.90 15.04
CA ILE A 260 7.29 5.33 14.57
C ILE A 260 7.18 6.52 13.61
N LEU A 261 6.17 6.53 12.75
CA LEU A 261 5.99 7.56 11.73
C LEU A 261 5.35 8.85 12.26
N GLU A 262 4.43 8.76 13.22
CA GLU A 262 3.60 9.89 13.67
C GLU A 262 3.63 10.12 15.18
N GLY A 263 4.18 9.20 15.95
CA GLY A 263 4.23 9.32 17.42
C GLY A 263 2.90 9.04 18.15
N ALA A 264 1.80 8.76 17.43
CA ALA A 264 0.47 8.60 18.03
C ALA A 264 -0.27 7.38 17.47
N LYS A 265 -1.23 6.85 18.25
CA LYS A 265 -2.19 5.87 17.77
C LYS A 265 -3.24 6.55 16.90
N LYS A 266 -3.60 5.93 15.79
CA LYS A 266 -4.69 6.39 14.91
C LYS A 266 -6.05 5.85 15.34
N PRO A 267 -7.13 6.62 15.06
CA PRO A 267 -8.48 6.08 15.16
C PRO A 267 -8.69 4.94 14.16
N THR A 268 -9.52 3.98 14.53
CA THR A 268 -9.90 2.86 13.67
C THR A 268 -10.74 3.36 12.50
N SER A 269 -10.49 2.85 11.29
CA SER A 269 -11.30 3.19 10.12
C SER A 269 -12.75 2.73 10.31
N PRO A 270 -13.76 3.55 9.96
CA PRO A 270 -15.16 3.14 10.05
C PRO A 270 -15.49 1.92 9.18
N PHE A 271 -14.73 1.67 8.11
CA PHE A 271 -14.90 0.49 7.26
C PHE A 271 -14.51 -0.83 7.95
N THR A 272 -13.69 -0.80 9.00
CA THR A 272 -13.33 -1.99 9.78
C THR A 272 -14.35 -2.35 10.85
N ALA A 273 -15.33 -1.51 11.11
CA ALA A 273 -16.41 -1.78 12.04
C ALA A 273 -17.29 -2.95 11.57
N LYS A 274 -18.05 -3.57 12.49
CA LYS A 274 -18.92 -4.72 12.15
C LYS A 274 -19.98 -4.37 11.11
N ASP A 275 -20.46 -3.14 11.09
CA ASP A 275 -21.41 -2.57 10.16
C ASP A 275 -20.75 -1.90 8.92
N GLY A 276 -19.46 -2.10 8.73
CA GLY A 276 -18.68 -1.51 7.64
C GLY A 276 -19.24 -1.79 6.24
N ALA A 277 -20.06 -2.84 6.07
CA ALA A 277 -20.73 -3.12 4.81
C ALA A 277 -21.74 -2.02 4.43
N SER A 278 -22.38 -1.34 5.40
CA SER A 278 -23.28 -0.20 5.16
C SER A 278 -22.54 1.02 4.62
N MET A 279 -21.24 1.13 4.90
CA MET A 279 -20.40 2.21 4.41
C MET A 279 -20.17 2.14 2.90
N ILE A 280 -20.40 0.98 2.26
CA ILE A 280 -20.29 0.81 0.80
C ILE A 280 -21.34 1.68 0.11
N ASP A 281 -22.57 1.72 0.60
CA ASP A 281 -23.62 2.55 0.01
C ASP A 281 -23.26 4.05 0.10
N SER A 282 -22.74 4.49 1.24
CA SER A 282 -22.24 5.87 1.42
C SER A 282 -21.05 6.18 0.48
N LEU A 283 -20.17 5.21 0.26
CA LEU A 283 -19.04 5.35 -0.66
C LEU A 283 -19.50 5.53 -2.11
N LEU A 284 -20.43 4.69 -2.56
CA LEU A 284 -20.99 4.75 -3.91
C LEU A 284 -21.79 6.03 -4.15
N GLU A 285 -22.58 6.49 -3.17
CA GLU A 285 -23.31 7.76 -3.25
C GLU A 285 -22.35 8.93 -3.45
N ARG A 286 -21.25 8.98 -2.70
CA ARG A 286 -20.26 10.06 -2.82
C ARG A 286 -19.46 10.01 -4.11
N ALA A 287 -19.39 8.84 -4.75
CA ALA A 287 -18.73 8.65 -6.03
C ALA A 287 -19.67 8.73 -7.24
N ARG A 288 -20.97 9.06 -7.06
CA ARG A 288 -21.98 8.96 -8.11
C ARG A 288 -21.66 9.74 -9.39
N HIS A 289 -20.91 10.84 -9.29
CA HIS A 289 -20.45 11.66 -10.40
C HIS A 289 -19.31 11.01 -11.21
N ILE A 290 -18.65 9.97 -10.68
CA ILE A 290 -17.55 9.27 -11.36
C ILE A 290 -18.13 8.16 -12.22
N PRO A 291 -17.91 8.14 -13.55
CA PRO A 291 -18.61 7.25 -14.45
C PRO A 291 -18.26 5.76 -14.32
N VAL A 292 -17.04 5.40 -13.92
CA VAL A 292 -16.60 4.00 -13.80
C VAL A 292 -16.17 3.68 -12.38
N TRP A 293 -16.76 2.65 -11.81
CA TRP A 293 -16.44 2.13 -10.48
C TRP A 293 -15.84 0.74 -10.57
N VAL A 294 -14.80 0.51 -9.81
CA VAL A 294 -14.17 -0.80 -9.67
C VAL A 294 -14.04 -1.12 -8.20
N LEU A 295 -14.81 -2.06 -7.72
CA LEU A 295 -14.82 -2.48 -6.31
C LEU A 295 -14.18 -3.85 -6.17
N SER A 296 -13.24 -3.98 -5.23
CA SER A 296 -12.56 -5.22 -4.88
C SER A 296 -12.89 -5.58 -3.43
N LEU A 297 -13.45 -6.77 -3.18
CA LEU A 297 -13.80 -7.26 -1.85
C LEU A 297 -13.65 -8.78 -1.73
N GLY A 298 -13.24 -9.24 -0.56
CA GLY A 298 -13.20 -10.67 -0.26
C GLY A 298 -14.61 -11.26 0.00
N ASN A 299 -14.81 -12.52 -0.34
CA ASN A 299 -16.08 -13.24 -0.21
C ASN A 299 -16.60 -13.43 1.22
N ALA A 300 -15.82 -13.06 2.23
CA ALA A 300 -16.23 -13.12 3.63
C ALA A 300 -17.12 -11.92 4.06
N VAL A 301 -17.26 -10.91 3.22
CA VAL A 301 -17.85 -9.61 3.58
C VAL A 301 -19.26 -9.45 3.02
N VAL A 302 -19.43 -9.66 1.72
CA VAL A 302 -20.69 -9.43 0.98
C VAL A 302 -20.71 -10.42 -0.18
N ASN A 303 -21.89 -10.83 -0.64
CA ASN A 303 -21.99 -11.62 -1.87
C ASN A 303 -21.90 -10.71 -3.11
N VAL A 304 -21.61 -11.30 -4.25
CA VAL A 304 -21.37 -10.57 -5.49
C VAL A 304 -22.63 -9.93 -6.02
N GLU A 305 -23.75 -10.62 -5.89
CA GLU A 305 -25.09 -10.17 -6.38
C GLU A 305 -25.53 -8.92 -5.60
N GLU A 306 -25.23 -8.85 -4.31
CA GLU A 306 -25.53 -7.68 -3.50
C GLU A 306 -24.70 -6.47 -3.96
N LEU A 307 -23.44 -6.65 -4.27
CA LEU A 307 -22.57 -5.57 -4.79
C LEU A 307 -23.06 -5.06 -6.14
N GLU A 308 -23.41 -5.96 -7.06
CA GLU A 308 -24.00 -5.59 -8.35
C GLU A 308 -25.31 -4.85 -8.18
N ALA A 309 -26.20 -5.33 -7.30
CA ALA A 309 -27.47 -4.66 -6.98
C ALA A 309 -27.25 -3.26 -6.38
N LYS A 310 -26.26 -3.08 -5.52
CA LYS A 310 -25.90 -1.76 -4.97
C LYS A 310 -25.48 -0.79 -6.07
N MET A 311 -24.61 -1.21 -7.00
CA MET A 311 -24.17 -0.36 -8.12
C MET A 311 -25.32 -0.08 -9.10
N ALA A 312 -26.19 -1.06 -9.39
CA ALA A 312 -27.31 -0.93 -10.29
C ALA A 312 -28.35 0.10 -9.82
N ARG A 313 -28.51 0.32 -8.49
CA ARG A 313 -29.37 1.40 -7.95
C ARG A 313 -28.96 2.79 -8.41
N PHE A 314 -27.70 2.97 -8.77
CA PHE A 314 -27.14 4.21 -9.32
C PHE A 314 -27.18 4.27 -10.85
N GLY A 315 -27.94 3.38 -11.50
CA GLY A 315 -28.04 3.33 -12.97
C GLY A 315 -26.81 2.75 -13.66
N ARG A 316 -25.92 2.03 -12.93
CA ARG A 316 -24.72 1.45 -13.52
C ARG A 316 -25.03 0.10 -14.16
N LYS A 317 -24.51 -0.13 -15.36
CA LYS A 317 -24.30 -1.49 -15.84
C LYS A 317 -23.19 -2.13 -15.03
N THR A 318 -23.32 -3.41 -14.73
CA THR A 318 -22.40 -4.12 -13.86
C THR A 318 -21.83 -5.36 -14.53
N LYS A 319 -20.64 -5.71 -14.08
CA LYS A 319 -19.99 -6.99 -14.38
C LYS A 319 -19.18 -7.42 -13.18
N ALA A 320 -19.45 -8.62 -12.71
CA ALA A 320 -18.69 -9.22 -11.63
C ALA A 320 -17.75 -10.32 -12.12
N LEU A 321 -16.62 -10.42 -11.46
CA LEU A 321 -15.67 -11.52 -11.60
C LEU A 321 -15.35 -12.08 -10.23
N GLU A 322 -15.36 -13.39 -10.16
CA GLU A 322 -14.87 -14.15 -9.03
C GLU A 322 -13.43 -14.60 -9.33
N ILE A 323 -12.48 -14.22 -8.48
CA ILE A 323 -11.07 -14.52 -8.64
C ILE A 323 -10.62 -15.39 -7.49
N ALA A 324 -10.10 -16.58 -7.77
CA ALA A 324 -9.44 -17.39 -6.76
C ALA A 324 -8.22 -16.62 -6.21
N TYR A 325 -8.30 -16.18 -4.97
CA TYR A 325 -7.27 -15.36 -4.35
C TYR A 325 -6.90 -15.89 -2.97
N GLN A 326 -5.63 -16.13 -2.75
CA GLN A 326 -5.14 -16.60 -1.46
C GLN A 326 -4.70 -15.40 -0.61
N HIS A 327 -5.60 -14.96 0.27
CA HIS A 327 -5.21 -14.04 1.34
C HIS A 327 -4.30 -14.78 2.33
N LEU A 328 -3.10 -14.22 2.59
CA LEU A 328 -2.14 -14.74 3.57
C LEU A 328 -1.85 -16.24 3.40
N PRO A 329 -1.31 -16.69 2.25
CA PRO A 329 -1.11 -18.12 1.98
C PRO A 329 -0.23 -18.83 3.02
N ALA A 330 0.61 -18.08 3.75
CA ALA A 330 1.50 -18.62 4.79
C ALA A 330 0.79 -18.99 6.10
N VAL A 331 -0.40 -18.47 6.37
CA VAL A 331 -1.16 -18.66 7.64
C VAL A 331 -2.56 -19.21 7.43
N ALA A 332 -3.06 -19.23 6.19
CA ALA A 332 -4.39 -19.75 5.90
C ALA A 332 -4.40 -21.28 5.97
N THR A 333 -5.42 -21.85 6.61
CA THR A 333 -5.68 -23.31 6.55
C THR A 333 -5.95 -23.73 5.10
N GLU A 334 -5.72 -25.01 4.78
CA GLU A 334 -5.99 -25.54 3.43
C GLU A 334 -7.45 -25.32 3.00
N GLU A 335 -8.40 -25.40 3.92
CA GLU A 335 -9.80 -25.11 3.67
C GLU A 335 -9.99 -23.62 3.29
N LYS A 336 -9.43 -22.68 4.05
CA LYS A 336 -9.47 -21.24 3.74
C LYS A 336 -8.75 -20.92 2.44
N LYS A 337 -7.68 -21.62 2.10
CA LYS A 337 -7.01 -21.45 0.80
C LYS A 337 -7.89 -21.83 -0.39
N ARG A 338 -8.76 -22.83 -0.22
CA ARG A 338 -9.69 -23.30 -1.26
C ARG A 338 -10.94 -22.43 -1.38
N THR A 339 -11.41 -21.85 -0.29
CA THR A 339 -12.67 -21.12 -0.21
C THR A 339 -12.52 -19.60 -0.35
N ASN A 340 -11.31 -19.06 -0.16
CA ASN A 340 -11.07 -17.63 -0.26
C ASN A 340 -11.10 -17.17 -1.71
N LYS A 341 -12.00 -16.22 -1.98
CA LYS A 341 -12.20 -15.60 -3.29
C LYS A 341 -12.15 -14.08 -3.12
N GLU A 342 -11.72 -13.42 -4.16
CA GLU A 342 -11.83 -11.98 -4.31
C GLU A 342 -12.89 -11.69 -5.36
N PHE A 343 -13.84 -10.84 -5.03
CA PHE A 343 -14.80 -10.31 -5.98
C PHE A 343 -14.28 -9.01 -6.57
N LEU A 344 -14.30 -8.92 -7.88
CA LEU A 344 -14.05 -7.69 -8.61
C LEU A 344 -15.34 -7.32 -9.33
N VAL A 345 -16.00 -6.26 -8.89
CA VAL A 345 -17.22 -5.76 -9.50
C VAL A 345 -16.94 -4.44 -10.19
N ILE A 346 -17.28 -4.36 -11.46
CA ILE A 346 -17.16 -3.15 -12.27
C ILE A 346 -18.56 -2.63 -12.56
N GLY A 347 -18.81 -1.35 -12.26
CA GLY A 347 -20.01 -0.63 -12.62
C GLY A 347 -19.67 0.58 -13.49
N TRP A 348 -20.42 0.81 -14.56
CA TRP A 348 -20.18 1.94 -15.45
C TRP A 348 -21.45 2.58 -15.96
N ASP A 349 -21.35 3.87 -16.27
CA ASP A 349 -22.39 4.65 -16.90
C ASP A 349 -22.21 4.61 -18.43
N GLU A 350 -23.13 3.93 -19.13
CA GLU A 350 -23.04 3.78 -20.58
C GLU A 350 -23.18 5.10 -21.34
N GLU A 351 -24.03 5.98 -20.86
CA GLU A 351 -24.31 7.26 -21.54
C GLU A 351 -23.10 8.19 -21.53
N VAL A 352 -22.26 8.07 -20.49
CA VAL A 352 -21.07 8.89 -20.34
C VAL A 352 -19.87 8.31 -21.07
N ILE A 353 -19.77 6.98 -21.17
CA ILE A 353 -18.60 6.29 -21.77
C ILE A 353 -18.73 6.17 -23.29
N ALA A 354 -19.96 6.14 -23.81
CA ALA A 354 -20.22 6.09 -25.25
C ALA A 354 -19.92 7.40 -25.99
N LYS A 355 -19.69 8.52 -25.28
CA LYS A 355 -19.31 9.83 -25.79
C LYS A 355 -17.78 10.02 -25.78
#